data_3e2de7ea16ed28dc0e52a57ff298320f
#
_entry.id   3e2de7ea16ed28dc0e52a57ff298320f
#
_cell.length_a   1.000
_cell.length_b   1.000
_cell.length_c   1.000
_cell.angle_alpha   90.00
_cell.angle_beta   90.00
_cell.angle_gamma   90.00
#
_symmetry.space_group_name_H-M   'P 1'
#
loop_
_entity.id
_entity.type
_entity.pdbx_description
1 polymer ?
#
loop_
_entity_poly.entity_id
_entity_poly.type
_entity_poly.pdbx_seq_one_letter_code
_entity_poly.pdbx_strand_id
1 'polypeptide(L)'
;LSRLNKKLLRDLATHWAQVGAIVAVVALGIIMFTGPLLATRDLKDSVNDIYKRTHYEDFSASMDQAPATAAGRLASLPNVTTAEGRIIREAQARVLGHRLTVRVITVPDKGRPAVNGLIIEKGSYLPPGAGGFTMVEHHLSSEFNLKPGLPLTVVGDSGEMTFSISGSVVSPEYLRLVRSRAEYVTDPAQFGVI
;
A
#
# COMPACT_ATOMS: atom_id res chain seq x y z
N LEU A 1 -17.06 -56.60 -5.52
CA LEU A 1 -18.01 -55.66 -4.86
C LEU A 1 -19.04 -56.49 -4.10
N SER A 2 -19.17 -56.28 -2.79
CA SER A 2 -20.13 -56.94 -1.95
C SER A 2 -21.58 -56.64 -2.40
N ARG A 3 -22.51 -57.55 -2.15
CA ARG A 3 -23.95 -57.36 -2.50
C ARG A 3 -24.50 -56.04 -1.94
N LEU A 4 -23.97 -55.58 -0.81
CA LEU A 4 -24.32 -54.34 -0.15
C LEU A 4 -23.91 -53.13 -1.00
N ASN A 5 -22.69 -53.13 -1.53
CA ASN A 5 -22.17 -52.04 -2.38
C ASN A 5 -22.96 -51.91 -3.69
N LYS A 6 -23.39 -53.00 -4.28
CA LYS A 6 -24.25 -52.98 -5.48
C LYS A 6 -25.62 -52.39 -5.19
N LYS A 7 -26.20 -52.68 -4.03
CA LYS A 7 -27.47 -52.10 -3.60
C LYS A 7 -27.33 -50.58 -3.38
N LEU A 8 -26.30 -50.16 -2.66
CA LEU A 8 -26.00 -48.74 -2.39
C LEU A 8 -25.84 -47.94 -3.70
N LEU A 9 -25.07 -48.46 -4.65
CA LEU A 9 -24.88 -47.77 -5.93
C LEU A 9 -26.18 -47.67 -6.73
N ARG A 10 -27.03 -48.68 -6.70
CA ARG A 10 -28.33 -48.63 -7.37
C ARG A 10 -29.28 -47.65 -6.69
N ASP A 11 -29.32 -47.58 -5.37
CA ASP A 11 -30.16 -46.65 -4.62
C ASP A 11 -29.68 -45.20 -4.84
N LEU A 12 -28.35 -44.97 -4.89
CA LEU A 12 -27.78 -43.65 -5.29
C LEU A 12 -28.20 -43.24 -6.69
N ALA A 13 -28.12 -44.17 -7.64
CA ALA A 13 -28.51 -43.93 -9.03
C ALA A 13 -30.02 -43.65 -9.19
N THR A 14 -30.85 -44.25 -8.35
CA THR A 14 -32.31 -44.01 -8.35
C THR A 14 -32.67 -42.62 -7.78
N HIS A 15 -31.88 -42.14 -6.79
CA HIS A 15 -32.13 -40.87 -6.10
C HIS A 15 -31.05 -39.83 -6.40
N TRP A 16 -30.41 -39.87 -7.55
CA TRP A 16 -29.27 -39.03 -7.92
C TRP A 16 -29.54 -37.52 -7.74
N ALA A 17 -30.77 -37.08 -8.06
CA ALA A 17 -31.15 -35.68 -7.94
C ALA A 17 -31.18 -35.19 -6.47
N GLN A 18 -31.67 -36.03 -5.55
CA GLN A 18 -31.69 -35.72 -4.12
C GLN A 18 -30.27 -35.75 -3.53
N VAL A 19 -29.46 -36.74 -3.91
CA VAL A 19 -28.05 -36.81 -3.50
C VAL A 19 -27.28 -35.62 -4.03
N GLY A 20 -27.48 -35.24 -5.30
CA GLY A 20 -26.88 -34.07 -5.90
C GLY A 20 -27.26 -32.77 -5.19
N ALA A 21 -28.53 -32.60 -4.81
CA ALA A 21 -28.99 -31.45 -4.04
C ALA A 21 -28.31 -31.36 -2.67
N ILE A 22 -28.19 -32.49 -1.93
CA ILE A 22 -27.52 -32.53 -0.64
C ILE A 22 -26.02 -32.17 -0.79
N VAL A 23 -25.34 -32.78 -1.77
CA VAL A 23 -23.92 -32.48 -2.06
C VAL A 23 -23.73 -31.01 -2.41
N ALA A 24 -24.62 -30.43 -3.23
CA ALA A 24 -24.55 -29.02 -3.59
C ALA A 24 -24.71 -28.11 -2.36
N VAL A 25 -25.66 -28.40 -1.47
CA VAL A 25 -25.86 -27.60 -0.23
C VAL A 25 -24.64 -27.69 0.68
N VAL A 26 -24.09 -28.90 0.87
CA VAL A 26 -22.88 -29.10 1.68
C VAL A 26 -21.68 -28.38 1.06
N ALA A 27 -21.49 -28.50 -0.26
CA ALA A 27 -20.41 -27.82 -0.97
C ALA A 27 -20.52 -26.28 -0.85
N LEU A 28 -21.72 -25.73 -1.02
CA LEU A 28 -21.96 -24.30 -0.83
C LEU A 28 -21.64 -23.86 0.60
N GLY A 29 -22.06 -24.62 1.60
CA GLY A 29 -21.72 -24.34 3.00
C GLY A 29 -20.22 -24.31 3.25
N ILE A 30 -19.48 -25.27 2.70
CA ILE A 30 -18.02 -25.31 2.81
C ILE A 30 -17.38 -24.10 2.12
N ILE A 31 -17.79 -23.78 0.89
CA ILE A 31 -17.24 -22.64 0.12
C ILE A 31 -17.51 -21.32 0.85
N MET A 32 -18.75 -21.12 1.35
CA MET A 32 -19.11 -19.89 2.05
C MET A 32 -18.35 -19.70 3.35
N PHE A 33 -17.94 -20.78 4.01
CA PHE A 33 -17.17 -20.71 5.24
C PHE A 33 -15.66 -20.62 4.98
N THR A 34 -15.12 -21.44 4.08
CA THR A 34 -13.67 -21.51 3.86
C THR A 34 -13.16 -20.36 3.01
N GLY A 35 -13.94 -19.87 2.03
CA GLY A 35 -13.53 -18.79 1.14
C GLY A 35 -13.11 -17.53 1.89
N PRO A 36 -13.97 -16.90 2.72
CA PRO A 36 -13.59 -15.73 3.49
C PRO A 36 -12.45 -15.97 4.48
N LEU A 37 -12.37 -17.18 5.07
CA LEU A 37 -11.30 -17.53 5.99
C LEU A 37 -9.93 -17.55 5.30
N LEU A 38 -9.83 -18.17 4.12
CA LEU A 38 -8.61 -18.20 3.33
C LEU A 38 -8.24 -16.79 2.85
N ALA A 39 -9.19 -16.05 2.28
CA ALA A 39 -8.95 -14.67 1.84
C ALA A 39 -8.43 -13.76 2.97
N THR A 40 -8.95 -13.92 4.19
CA THR A 40 -8.48 -13.15 5.35
C THR A 40 -7.04 -13.53 5.74
N ARG A 41 -6.70 -14.81 5.66
CA ARG A 41 -5.32 -15.28 5.93
C ARG A 41 -4.35 -14.76 4.89
N ASP A 42 -4.67 -14.93 3.60
CA ASP A 42 -3.82 -14.49 2.50
C ASP A 42 -3.59 -12.97 2.56
N LEU A 43 -4.64 -12.19 2.89
CA LEU A 43 -4.51 -10.75 3.07
C LEU A 43 -3.57 -10.40 4.25
N LYS A 44 -3.73 -11.05 5.40
CA LYS A 44 -2.84 -10.84 6.55
C LYS A 44 -1.40 -11.19 6.23
N ASP A 45 -1.18 -12.31 5.56
CA ASP A 45 0.17 -12.76 5.19
C ASP A 45 0.81 -11.81 4.20
N SER A 46 0.05 -11.30 3.22
CA SER A 46 0.51 -10.29 2.25
C SER A 46 0.88 -8.97 2.94
N VAL A 47 0.05 -8.48 3.85
CA VAL A 47 0.33 -7.25 4.62
C VAL A 47 1.57 -7.43 5.51
N ASN A 48 1.68 -8.55 6.21
CA ASN A 48 2.82 -8.86 7.05
C ASN A 48 4.12 -8.98 6.24
N ASP A 49 4.06 -9.54 5.03
CA ASP A 49 5.21 -9.61 4.13
C ASP A 49 5.66 -8.21 3.70
N ILE A 50 4.73 -7.34 3.32
CA ILE A 50 5.03 -5.94 2.98
C ILE A 50 5.68 -5.24 4.18
N TYR A 51 5.11 -5.35 5.38
CA TYR A 51 5.65 -4.72 6.58
C TYR A 51 7.07 -5.19 6.92
N LYS A 52 7.34 -6.49 6.80
CA LYS A 52 8.69 -7.03 7.01
C LYS A 52 9.69 -6.54 5.95
N ARG A 53 9.29 -6.55 4.69
CA ARG A 53 10.16 -6.15 3.57
C ARG A 53 10.47 -4.67 3.55
N THR A 54 9.55 -3.84 4.04
CA THR A 54 9.68 -2.38 4.08
C THR A 54 10.17 -1.86 5.44
N HIS A 55 10.42 -2.73 6.41
CA HIS A 55 10.76 -2.33 7.79
C HIS A 55 9.76 -1.31 8.33
N TYR A 56 8.47 -1.72 8.31
CA TYR A 56 7.40 -0.84 8.77
C TYR A 56 7.63 -0.39 10.21
N GLU A 57 7.38 0.88 10.49
CA GLU A 57 7.58 1.47 11.80
C GLU A 57 6.74 0.81 12.89
N ASP A 58 7.32 0.60 14.07
CA ASP A 58 6.57 0.17 15.26
C ASP A 58 5.76 1.32 15.85
N PHE A 59 6.31 2.54 15.79
CA PHE A 59 5.60 3.76 16.18
C PHE A 59 6.18 4.99 15.47
N SER A 60 5.35 6.03 15.35
CA SER A 60 5.74 7.35 14.86
C SER A 60 5.26 8.46 15.79
N ALA A 61 6.01 9.54 15.82
CA ALA A 61 5.66 10.75 16.55
C ALA A 61 5.76 11.96 15.62
N SER A 62 4.71 12.78 15.61
CA SER A 62 4.69 14.02 14.84
C SER A 62 4.99 15.21 15.77
N MET A 63 5.78 16.14 15.29
CA MET A 63 6.09 17.40 15.98
C MET A 63 6.21 18.53 14.97
N ASP A 64 5.92 19.75 15.40
CA ASP A 64 5.96 20.92 14.51
C ASP A 64 7.38 21.23 14.05
N GLN A 65 8.35 21.06 14.93
CA GLN A 65 9.76 21.26 14.66
C GLN A 65 10.62 20.28 15.47
N ALA A 66 11.66 19.75 14.83
CA ALA A 66 12.67 18.94 15.47
C ALA A 66 14.07 19.30 14.95
N PRO A 67 15.10 19.29 15.78
CA PRO A 67 16.47 19.42 15.30
C PRO A 67 16.84 18.23 14.41
N ALA A 68 17.64 18.43 13.39
CA ALA A 68 18.08 17.36 12.48
C ALA A 68 18.76 16.17 13.21
N THR A 69 19.29 16.41 14.42
CA THR A 69 19.93 15.39 15.26
C THR A 69 18.92 14.53 16.05
N ALA A 70 17.64 14.84 16.03
CA ALA A 70 16.64 14.14 16.85
C ALA A 70 16.55 12.65 16.53
N ALA A 71 16.52 12.30 15.25
CA ALA A 71 16.50 10.90 14.82
C ALA A 71 17.73 10.12 15.32
N GLY A 72 18.93 10.70 15.24
CA GLY A 72 20.16 10.10 15.76
C GLY A 72 20.14 9.89 17.28
N ARG A 73 19.56 10.83 18.03
CA ARG A 73 19.38 10.66 19.48
C ARG A 73 18.40 9.55 19.80
N LEU A 74 17.29 9.44 19.06
CA LEU A 74 16.34 8.36 19.24
C LEU A 74 16.97 6.99 18.91
N ALA A 75 17.72 6.90 17.83
CA ALA A 75 18.42 5.68 17.44
C ALA A 75 19.46 5.21 18.49
N SER A 76 19.95 6.11 19.38
CA SER A 76 20.87 5.75 20.45
C SER A 76 20.19 5.25 21.74
N LEU A 77 18.87 5.26 21.81
CA LEU A 77 18.13 4.77 22.98
C LEU A 77 18.16 3.23 23.06
N PRO A 78 18.12 2.65 24.27
CA PRO A 78 17.98 1.21 24.43
C PRO A 78 16.72 0.68 23.74
N ASN A 79 16.82 -0.48 23.08
CA ASN A 79 15.74 -1.13 22.34
C ASN A 79 15.20 -0.38 21.10
N VAL A 80 15.89 0.66 20.64
CA VAL A 80 15.62 1.29 19.34
C VAL A 80 16.64 0.77 18.34
N THR A 81 16.15 0.05 17.34
CA THR A 81 17.01 -0.51 16.29
C THR A 81 17.36 0.55 15.25
N THR A 82 16.36 1.34 14.85
CA THR A 82 16.51 2.37 13.82
C THR A 82 15.50 3.49 14.07
N ALA A 83 15.89 4.73 13.82
CA ALA A 83 15.00 5.88 13.83
C ALA A 83 15.29 6.76 12.61
N GLU A 84 14.25 7.22 11.95
CA GLU A 84 14.34 8.05 10.77
C GLU A 84 13.42 9.27 10.91
N GLY A 85 13.94 10.44 10.57
CA GLY A 85 13.15 11.68 10.55
C GLY A 85 12.76 12.02 9.12
N ARG A 86 11.51 12.45 8.94
CA ARG A 86 10.95 12.90 7.65
C ARG A 86 10.24 14.21 7.80
N ILE A 87 10.26 15.01 6.76
CA ILE A 87 9.41 16.20 6.68
C ILE A 87 8.17 15.82 5.89
N ILE A 88 7.01 16.08 6.46
CA ILE A 88 5.71 15.84 5.82
C ILE A 88 5.00 17.17 5.72
N ARG A 89 4.59 17.55 4.51
CA ARG A 89 3.84 18.78 4.24
C ARG A 89 2.71 18.50 3.26
N GLU A 90 1.60 19.20 3.40
CA GLU A 90 0.57 19.22 2.36
C GLU A 90 0.79 20.44 1.46
N ALA A 91 0.63 20.24 0.17
CA ALA A 91 0.76 21.25 -0.86
C ALA A 91 -0.29 21.05 -1.94
N GLN A 92 -0.48 22.05 -2.80
CA GLN A 92 -1.27 21.87 -4.01
C GLN A 92 -0.37 21.35 -5.13
N ALA A 93 -0.85 20.40 -5.91
CA ALA A 93 -0.14 19.92 -7.09
C ALA A 93 -0.98 20.10 -8.34
N ARG A 94 -0.28 20.22 -9.47
CA ARG A 94 -0.86 20.23 -10.80
C ARG A 94 -0.29 19.06 -11.59
N VAL A 95 -1.18 18.16 -11.99
CA VAL A 95 -0.84 16.94 -12.71
C VAL A 95 -1.71 16.86 -13.95
N LEU A 96 -1.12 16.88 -15.15
CA LEU A 96 -1.83 16.82 -16.43
C LEU A 96 -3.01 17.82 -16.54
N GLY A 97 -2.87 19.02 -15.93
CA GLY A 97 -3.91 20.06 -15.91
C GLY A 97 -4.91 19.94 -14.74
N HIS A 98 -4.94 18.84 -14.01
CA HIS A 98 -5.76 18.67 -12.82
C HIS A 98 -5.07 19.25 -11.58
N ARG A 99 -5.86 19.86 -10.69
CA ARG A 99 -5.40 20.35 -9.39
C ARG A 99 -5.86 19.40 -8.28
N LEU A 100 -4.95 19.02 -7.42
CA LEU A 100 -5.23 18.16 -6.27
C LEU A 100 -4.33 18.54 -5.09
N THR A 101 -4.70 18.13 -3.90
CA THR A 101 -3.83 18.23 -2.73
C THR A 101 -2.87 17.05 -2.72
N VAL A 102 -1.60 17.31 -2.48
CA VAL A 102 -0.60 16.25 -2.30
C VAL A 102 0.06 16.34 -0.94
N ARG A 103 0.35 15.18 -0.37
CA ARG A 103 1.24 15.04 0.77
C ARG A 103 2.64 14.80 0.26
N VAL A 104 3.51 15.77 0.48
CA VAL A 104 4.93 15.70 0.13
C VAL A 104 5.69 15.09 1.31
N ILE A 105 6.44 14.03 1.06
CA ILE A 105 7.23 13.33 2.08
C ILE A 105 8.68 13.30 1.63
N THR A 106 9.57 13.82 2.46
CA THR A 106 10.99 13.75 2.14
C THR A 106 11.53 12.34 2.38
N VAL A 107 12.44 11.93 1.52
CA VAL A 107 13.23 10.70 1.65
C VAL A 107 14.70 11.04 1.76
N PRO A 108 15.55 10.13 2.29
CA PRO A 108 16.99 10.38 2.42
C PRO A 108 17.65 10.69 1.07
N ASP A 109 18.56 11.66 1.05
CA ASP A 109 19.35 12.02 -0.13
C ASP A 109 20.27 10.88 -0.62
N LYS A 110 20.68 10.01 0.30
CA LYS A 110 21.55 8.88 0.02
C LYS A 110 20.92 7.59 0.53
N GLY A 111 20.84 6.63 -0.38
CA GLY A 111 20.25 5.33 -0.07
C GLY A 111 18.74 5.32 -0.08
N ARG A 112 18.17 4.27 0.46
CA ARG A 112 16.71 4.10 0.62
C ARG A 112 16.32 4.35 2.08
N PRO A 113 15.06 4.69 2.34
CA PRO A 113 14.55 4.78 3.71
C PRO A 113 14.83 3.49 4.48
N ALA A 114 15.38 3.63 5.70
CA ALA A 114 15.65 2.51 6.57
C ALA A 114 14.38 2.05 7.32
N VAL A 115 13.42 2.95 7.48
CA VAL A 115 12.09 2.71 8.07
C VAL A 115 11.05 3.07 7.01
N ASN A 116 9.97 2.34 6.93
CA ASN A 116 8.91 2.52 5.94
C ASN A 116 9.45 2.58 4.50
N GLY A 117 10.26 1.59 4.15
CA GLY A 117 10.89 1.48 2.83
C GLY A 117 9.86 1.47 1.70
N LEU A 118 10.27 1.97 0.54
CA LEU A 118 9.42 2.08 -0.65
C LEU A 118 9.64 0.89 -1.59
N ILE A 119 8.55 0.32 -2.08
CA ILE A 119 8.56 -0.70 -3.13
C ILE A 119 8.34 0.00 -4.47
N ILE A 120 9.31 -0.09 -5.37
CA ILE A 120 9.19 0.49 -6.71
C ILE A 120 8.29 -0.40 -7.54
N GLU A 121 7.25 0.16 -8.12
CA GLU A 121 6.33 -0.52 -9.02
C GLU A 121 6.70 -0.28 -10.48
N LYS A 122 6.95 0.98 -10.85
CA LYS A 122 7.35 1.38 -12.20
C LYS A 122 8.47 2.42 -12.13
N GLY A 123 9.35 2.41 -13.11
CA GLY A 123 10.46 3.38 -13.19
C GLY A 123 11.61 3.05 -12.25
N SER A 124 12.19 4.07 -11.64
CA SER A 124 13.36 3.94 -10.76
C SER A 124 13.22 4.78 -9.50
N TYR A 125 14.03 4.44 -8.48
CA TYR A 125 14.22 5.29 -7.31
C TYR A 125 14.87 6.62 -7.70
N LEU A 126 14.77 7.62 -6.82
CA LEU A 126 15.40 8.92 -7.03
C LEU A 126 16.91 8.77 -7.30
N PRO A 127 17.44 9.40 -8.36
CA PRO A 127 18.87 9.42 -8.58
C PRO A 127 19.58 10.24 -7.48
N PRO A 128 20.81 9.88 -7.10
CA PRO A 128 21.57 10.60 -6.07
C PRO A 128 21.76 12.07 -6.46
N GLY A 129 21.47 12.99 -5.53
CA GLY A 129 21.59 14.44 -5.76
C GLY A 129 20.53 15.02 -6.68
N ALA A 130 19.46 14.32 -6.92
CA ALA A 130 18.39 14.70 -7.84
C ALA A 130 17.45 15.74 -7.22
N GLY A 131 17.87 16.97 -7.16
CA GLY A 131 16.93 18.09 -7.13
C GLY A 131 16.09 18.09 -8.41
N GLY A 132 14.76 18.17 -8.30
CA GLY A 132 13.87 18.21 -9.45
C GLY A 132 13.27 16.85 -9.88
N PHE A 133 13.45 15.79 -9.09
CA PHE A 133 12.73 14.51 -9.28
C PHE A 133 11.83 14.21 -8.09
N THR A 134 10.77 13.46 -8.36
CA THR A 134 9.87 12.93 -7.34
C THR A 134 9.42 11.52 -7.71
N MET A 135 9.04 10.75 -6.73
CA MET A 135 8.27 9.53 -6.92
C MET A 135 6.82 9.79 -6.58
N VAL A 136 5.91 9.07 -7.22
CA VAL A 136 4.47 9.18 -6.96
C VAL A 136 3.96 7.88 -6.38
N GLU A 137 3.06 7.98 -5.43
CA GLU A 137 2.44 6.80 -4.82
C GLU A 137 1.49 6.13 -5.82
N HIS A 138 1.31 4.82 -5.68
CA HIS A 138 0.56 3.94 -6.58
C HIS A 138 -0.84 4.47 -6.94
N HIS A 139 -1.64 4.90 -5.95
CA HIS A 139 -3.02 5.35 -6.19
C HIS A 139 -3.04 6.58 -7.10
N LEU A 140 -2.19 7.57 -6.83
CA LEU A 140 -2.03 8.76 -7.68
C LEU A 140 -1.54 8.39 -9.08
N SER A 141 -0.54 7.51 -9.15
CA SER A 141 0.01 7.03 -10.42
C SER A 141 -1.03 6.31 -11.27
N SER A 142 -1.87 5.49 -10.65
CA SER A 142 -2.91 4.71 -11.33
C SER A 142 -4.07 5.58 -11.78
N GLU A 143 -4.51 6.53 -10.96
CA GLU A 143 -5.61 7.44 -11.28
C GLU A 143 -5.34 8.27 -12.53
N PHE A 144 -4.16 8.88 -12.62
CA PHE A 144 -3.80 9.74 -13.73
C PHE A 144 -2.92 9.05 -14.78
N ASN A 145 -2.71 7.74 -14.71
CA ASN A 145 -1.83 6.97 -15.60
C ASN A 145 -0.44 7.60 -15.73
N LEU A 146 0.16 8.00 -14.60
CA LEU A 146 1.44 8.70 -14.58
C LEU A 146 2.58 7.76 -14.94
N LYS A 147 3.46 8.26 -15.78
CA LYS A 147 4.64 7.51 -16.25
C LYS A 147 5.92 8.26 -15.84
N PRO A 148 7.04 7.54 -15.66
CA PRO A 148 8.35 8.18 -15.51
C PRO A 148 8.63 9.18 -16.64
N GLY A 149 9.21 10.32 -16.29
CA GLY A 149 9.50 11.43 -17.20
C GLY A 149 8.39 12.49 -17.32
N LEU A 150 7.16 12.23 -16.86
CA LEU A 150 6.10 13.24 -16.86
C LEU A 150 6.38 14.32 -15.81
N PRO A 151 6.02 15.60 -16.10
CA PRO A 151 6.15 16.67 -15.13
C PRO A 151 5.00 16.67 -14.13
N LEU A 152 5.32 16.97 -12.87
CA LEU A 152 4.41 17.23 -11.77
C LEU A 152 4.80 18.57 -11.14
N THR A 153 3.89 19.54 -11.10
CA THR A 153 4.16 20.84 -10.49
C THR A 153 3.53 20.90 -9.11
N VAL A 154 4.33 21.23 -8.11
CA VAL A 154 3.91 21.46 -6.73
C VAL A 154 3.92 22.95 -6.46
N VAL A 155 2.86 23.45 -5.87
CA VAL A 155 2.70 24.85 -5.45
C VAL A 155 2.85 24.87 -3.94
N GLY A 156 4.00 25.33 -3.49
CA GLY A 156 4.30 25.53 -2.06
C GLY A 156 4.37 27.01 -1.69
N ASP A 157 4.69 27.29 -0.44
CA ASP A 157 4.81 28.66 0.08
C ASP A 157 5.89 29.47 -0.62
N SER A 158 6.91 28.81 -1.16
CA SER A 158 8.03 29.44 -1.90
C SER A 158 7.78 29.60 -3.39
N GLY A 159 6.59 29.24 -3.89
CA GLY A 159 6.22 29.30 -5.29
C GLY A 159 5.99 27.93 -5.94
N GLU A 160 5.96 27.91 -7.26
CA GLU A 160 5.79 26.69 -8.05
C GLU A 160 7.13 26.00 -8.31
N MET A 161 7.17 24.69 -8.04
CA MET A 161 8.30 23.83 -8.38
C MET A 161 7.83 22.68 -9.24
N THR A 162 8.50 22.45 -10.36
CA THR A 162 8.19 21.34 -11.27
C THR A 162 9.21 20.23 -11.09
N PHE A 163 8.72 19.04 -10.84
CA PHE A 163 9.50 17.81 -10.69
C PHE A 163 9.25 16.89 -11.88
N SER A 164 10.25 16.11 -12.25
CA SER A 164 10.09 14.99 -13.16
C SER A 164 9.80 13.73 -12.36
N ILE A 165 8.78 12.99 -12.72
CA ILE A 165 8.44 11.71 -12.07
C ILE A 165 9.52 10.69 -12.42
N SER A 166 10.21 10.13 -11.41
CA SER A 166 11.20 9.06 -11.60
C SER A 166 10.58 7.68 -11.60
N GLY A 167 9.50 7.51 -10.85
CA GLY A 167 8.81 6.23 -10.75
C GLY A 167 7.55 6.30 -9.90
N SER A 168 6.79 5.19 -9.91
CA SER A 168 5.70 4.96 -8.97
C SER A 168 6.13 3.97 -7.88
N VAL A 169 5.64 4.19 -6.67
CA VAL A 169 6.00 3.44 -5.48
C VAL A 169 4.78 3.04 -4.67
N VAL A 170 4.92 1.92 -3.97
CA VAL A 170 3.99 1.50 -2.92
C VAL A 170 4.69 1.71 -1.58
N SER A 171 4.02 2.41 -0.69
CA SER A 171 4.47 2.62 0.70
C SER A 171 3.60 1.83 1.66
N PRO A 172 4.16 1.20 2.70
CA PRO A 172 3.38 0.54 3.73
C PRO A 172 2.48 1.51 4.50
N GLU A 173 2.84 2.80 4.54
CA GLU A 173 2.06 3.86 5.20
C GLU A 173 0.78 4.21 4.44
N TYR A 174 0.73 3.93 3.13
CA TYR A 174 -0.35 4.29 2.22
C TYR A 174 -0.95 3.10 1.47
N LEU A 175 -0.92 1.90 2.06
CA LEU A 175 -1.66 0.74 1.55
C LEU A 175 -3.15 1.04 1.38
N ARG A 176 -3.65 1.94 2.20
CA ARG A 176 -4.95 2.59 2.04
C ARG A 176 -4.73 4.10 2.03
N LEU A 177 -5.06 4.72 0.91
CA LEU A 177 -4.97 6.17 0.79
C LEU A 177 -6.02 6.82 1.69
N VAL A 178 -5.56 7.51 2.73
CA VAL A 178 -6.41 8.31 3.62
C VAL A 178 -5.72 9.65 3.92
N ARG A 179 -6.47 10.73 3.80
CA ARG A 179 -5.97 12.06 4.13
C ARG A 179 -5.91 12.28 5.64
N SER A 180 -6.93 11.80 6.34
CA SER A 180 -7.01 11.89 7.79
C SER A 180 -7.54 10.60 8.41
N ARG A 181 -7.35 10.41 9.72
CA ARG A 181 -7.91 9.26 10.46
C ARG A 181 -9.44 9.22 10.48
N ALA A 182 -10.08 10.35 10.18
CA ALA A 182 -11.55 10.46 10.13
C ALA A 182 -12.13 10.01 8.78
N GLU A 183 -11.31 9.83 7.75
CA GLU A 183 -11.73 9.39 6.43
C GLU A 183 -11.56 7.89 6.26
N TYR A 184 -12.57 7.23 5.72
CA TYR A 184 -12.49 5.80 5.40
C TYR A 184 -11.91 5.53 4.02
N VAL A 185 -12.18 6.41 3.06
CA VAL A 185 -11.69 6.33 1.67
C VAL A 185 -11.45 7.76 1.20
N THR A 186 -10.29 8.00 0.62
CA THR A 186 -9.96 9.26 -0.04
C THR A 186 -9.98 9.06 -1.56
N ASP A 187 -10.53 10.03 -2.28
CA ASP A 187 -10.55 10.03 -3.74
C ASP A 187 -9.14 10.35 -4.28
N PRO A 188 -8.49 9.44 -5.02
CA PRO A 188 -7.16 9.68 -5.57
C PRO A 188 -7.11 10.85 -6.57
N ALA A 189 -8.26 11.24 -7.13
CA ALA A 189 -8.35 12.42 -8.01
C ALA A 189 -8.22 13.74 -7.24
N GLN A 190 -8.43 13.74 -5.92
CA GLN A 190 -8.39 14.94 -5.08
C GLN A 190 -7.20 14.97 -4.12
N PHE A 191 -6.66 13.80 -3.78
CA PHE A 191 -5.55 13.67 -2.85
C PHE A 191 -4.57 12.59 -3.28
N GLY A 192 -3.27 12.90 -3.19
CA GLY A 192 -2.20 11.97 -3.50
C GLY A 192 -1.00 12.11 -2.57
N VAL A 193 0.00 11.24 -2.75
CA VAL A 193 1.27 11.25 -2.02
C VAL A 193 2.43 11.25 -3.01
N ILE A 194 3.43 12.09 -2.72
CA ILE A 194 4.65 12.23 -3.55
C ILE A 194 5.88 12.31 -2.66
#